data_e406f1e3ca9d545a97c3062aefdfbb34
#
_entry.id   e406f1e3ca9d545a97c3062aefdfbb34
#
_cell.length_a   1.000
_cell.length_b   1.000
_cell.length_c   1.000
_cell.angle_alpha   90.00
_cell.angle_beta   90.00
_cell.angle_gamma   90.00
#
_symmetry.space_group_name_H-M   'P 1'
#
loop_
_entity.id
_entity.type
_entity.pdbx_description
1 polymer ?
#
loop_
_entity_poly.entity_id
_entity_poly.type
_entity_poly.pdbx_seq_one_letter_code
_entity_poly.pdbx_strand_id
1 'polypeptide(L)'
;NAGDGTGDHPSQTLLDLYTIYKEFKHFQNLNILIVGDILHSRVAHGGLDIMKRLGMNCYIASPDEYKDETLGYPYVNLNDSIKDMDIIMLLRVQNERHQEKNKITNEEYNRLYGLNMEKVALMKEQAIIMHPAPFNRGVELTDEVVECEKSRIFAQMTNGVFVRQSILKRTFADE
;
A
#
# COMPACT_ATOMS: atom_id res chain seq x y z
N ASN A 1 1.80 11.54 16.94
CA ASN A 1 0.76 11.75 15.94
C ASN A 1 0.39 10.43 15.27
N ALA A 2 -0.83 9.95 15.46
CA ALA A 2 -1.36 8.74 14.79
C ALA A 2 -1.97 9.04 13.41
N GLY A 3 -2.27 10.30 13.13
CA GLY A 3 -2.82 10.84 11.89
C GLY A 3 -3.31 12.26 12.09
N ASP A 4 -3.11 13.12 11.10
CA ASP A 4 -3.38 14.57 11.16
C ASP A 4 -4.50 15.00 10.20
N GLY A 5 -5.53 14.19 10.08
CA GLY A 5 -6.64 14.48 9.18
C GLY A 5 -6.36 14.01 7.75
N THR A 6 -6.16 14.95 6.82
CA THR A 6 -5.89 14.66 5.41
C THR A 6 -4.39 14.56 5.08
N GLY A 7 -3.50 14.96 6.00
CA GLY A 7 -2.05 14.97 5.83
C GLY A 7 -1.42 13.57 5.94
N ASP A 8 -0.62 13.34 6.97
CA ASP A 8 0.12 12.08 7.14
C ASP A 8 -0.57 11.05 8.04
N HIS A 9 -0.13 9.81 7.94
CA HIS A 9 -0.48 8.74 8.87
C HIS A 9 0.79 8.05 9.43
N PRO A 10 1.57 8.72 10.29
CA PRO A 10 2.90 8.25 10.70
C PRO A 10 2.90 6.86 11.33
N SER A 11 1.92 6.54 12.17
CA SER A 11 1.82 5.21 12.78
C SER A 11 1.53 4.10 11.78
N GLN A 12 0.86 4.42 10.65
CA GLN A 12 0.66 3.48 9.54
C GLN A 12 1.97 3.27 8.79
N THR A 13 2.67 4.35 8.44
CA THR A 13 3.98 4.27 7.78
C THR A 13 4.95 3.41 8.59
N LEU A 14 5.00 3.60 9.91
CA LEU A 14 5.88 2.81 10.78
C LEU A 14 5.52 1.31 10.80
N LEU A 15 4.23 0.97 10.86
CA LEU A 15 3.84 -0.45 10.86
C LEU A 15 4.04 -1.11 9.49
N ASP A 16 3.88 -0.36 8.40
CA ASP A 16 4.15 -0.85 7.05
C ASP A 16 5.64 -1.13 6.88
N LEU A 17 6.50 -0.20 7.29
CA LEU A 17 7.95 -0.39 7.31
C LEU A 17 8.37 -1.56 8.21
N TYR A 18 7.76 -1.69 9.39
CA TYR A 18 8.05 -2.82 10.28
C TYR A 18 7.65 -4.16 9.66
N THR A 19 6.52 -4.20 8.93
CA THR A 19 6.08 -5.39 8.20
C THR A 19 7.07 -5.74 7.10
N ILE A 20 7.50 -4.77 6.29
CA ILE A 20 8.52 -4.94 5.25
C ILE A 20 9.84 -5.45 5.86
N TYR A 21 10.30 -4.84 6.95
CA TYR A 21 11.53 -5.24 7.61
C TYR A 21 11.46 -6.67 8.19
N LYS A 22 10.32 -7.10 8.66
CA LYS A 22 10.13 -8.49 9.14
C LYS A 22 10.33 -9.51 8.03
N GLU A 23 9.92 -9.19 6.81
CA GLU A 23 10.06 -10.08 5.65
C GLU A 23 11.47 -10.04 5.07
N PHE A 24 11.95 -8.84 4.70
CA PHE A 24 13.17 -8.68 3.91
C PHE A 24 14.42 -8.41 4.73
N LYS A 25 14.33 -7.96 5.98
CA LYS A 25 15.43 -7.55 6.89
C LYS A 25 16.22 -6.32 6.42
N HIS A 26 15.87 -5.72 5.30
CA HIS A 26 16.44 -4.49 4.74
C HIS A 26 15.37 -3.71 3.97
N PHE A 27 15.72 -2.49 3.54
CA PHE A 27 14.87 -1.64 2.69
C PHE A 27 15.53 -1.32 1.35
N GLN A 28 16.86 -1.23 1.34
CA GLN A 28 17.62 -0.78 0.17
C GLN A 28 17.36 -1.66 -1.03
N ASN A 29 17.11 -1.00 -2.18
CA ASN A 29 16.88 -1.62 -3.49
C ASN A 29 15.61 -2.50 -3.59
N LEU A 30 14.73 -2.52 -2.59
CA LEU A 30 13.42 -3.15 -2.74
C LEU A 30 12.55 -2.31 -3.68
N ASN A 31 11.90 -2.96 -4.62
CA ASN A 31 10.93 -2.34 -5.51
C ASN A 31 9.53 -2.40 -4.88
N ILE A 32 8.93 -1.27 -4.59
CA ILE A 32 7.56 -1.18 -4.08
C ILE A 32 6.66 -0.49 -5.11
N LEU A 33 5.51 -1.12 -5.39
CA LEU A 33 4.44 -0.55 -6.18
C LEU A 33 3.25 -0.23 -5.28
N ILE A 34 2.87 1.04 -5.21
CA ILE A 34 1.66 1.50 -4.53
C ILE A 34 0.55 1.62 -5.56
N VAL A 35 -0.58 0.94 -5.33
CA VAL A 35 -1.67 0.82 -6.30
C VAL A 35 -2.95 1.38 -5.70
N GLY A 36 -3.60 2.31 -6.41
CA GLY A 36 -4.95 2.74 -6.04
C GLY A 36 -5.19 4.24 -6.09
N ASP A 37 -6.01 4.74 -5.17
CA ASP A 37 -6.34 6.15 -5.02
C ASP A 37 -5.19 6.90 -4.33
N ILE A 38 -4.27 7.42 -5.13
CA ILE A 38 -3.10 8.15 -4.65
C ILE A 38 -3.47 9.55 -4.17
N LEU A 39 -4.30 10.22 -4.93
CA LEU A 39 -4.68 11.62 -4.70
C LEU A 39 -5.26 11.85 -3.30
N HIS A 40 -6.05 10.89 -2.80
CA HIS A 40 -6.73 11.02 -1.51
C HIS A 40 -6.08 10.16 -0.40
N SER A 41 -4.93 9.53 -0.70
CA SER A 41 -4.28 8.62 0.25
C SER A 41 -3.17 9.28 1.05
N ARG A 42 -3.46 9.66 2.28
CA ARG A 42 -2.43 10.08 3.24
C ARG A 42 -1.38 8.99 3.55
N VAL A 43 -1.71 7.71 3.30
CA VAL A 43 -0.75 6.61 3.44
C VAL A 43 0.28 6.64 2.32
N ALA A 44 -0.16 6.92 1.08
CA ALA A 44 0.75 7.09 -0.05
C ALA A 44 1.65 8.32 0.15
N HIS A 45 1.07 9.47 0.49
CA HIS A 45 1.82 10.72 0.65
C HIS A 45 2.90 10.60 1.74
N GLY A 46 2.53 10.24 2.95
CA GLY A 46 3.50 10.12 4.05
C GLY A 46 4.45 8.92 3.93
N GLY A 47 4.00 7.82 3.28
CA GLY A 47 4.79 6.59 3.15
C GLY A 47 5.88 6.66 2.09
N LEU A 48 5.57 7.18 0.90
CA LEU A 48 6.46 7.18 -0.27
C LEU A 48 7.78 7.92 0.01
N ASP A 49 7.74 9.10 0.65
CA ASP A 49 8.95 9.87 0.96
C ASP A 49 9.87 9.10 1.92
N ILE A 50 9.30 8.51 2.96
CA ILE A 50 10.08 7.73 3.94
C ILE A 50 10.68 6.48 3.28
N MET A 51 9.92 5.75 2.48
CA MET A 51 10.39 4.56 1.76
C MET A 51 11.54 4.89 0.82
N LYS A 52 11.42 5.99 0.05
CA LYS A 52 12.49 6.49 -0.82
C LYS A 52 13.75 6.87 -0.03
N ARG A 53 13.60 7.56 1.11
CA ARG A 53 14.73 7.92 1.98
C ARG A 53 15.44 6.69 2.58
N LEU A 54 14.72 5.58 2.75
CA LEU A 54 15.28 4.29 3.17
C LEU A 54 15.93 3.50 2.03
N GLY A 55 15.95 4.05 0.81
CA GLY A 55 16.61 3.46 -0.35
C GLY A 55 15.75 2.49 -1.15
N MET A 56 14.44 2.51 -0.98
CA MET A 56 13.50 1.74 -1.80
C MET A 56 13.26 2.43 -3.15
N ASN A 57 13.01 1.64 -4.18
CA ASN A 57 12.55 2.10 -5.48
C ASN A 57 11.02 2.14 -5.48
N CYS A 58 10.45 3.35 -5.48
CA CYS A 58 9.01 3.55 -5.33
C CYS A 58 8.36 3.81 -6.69
N TYR A 59 7.29 3.08 -7.00
CA TYR A 59 6.48 3.17 -8.20
C TYR A 59 5.00 3.31 -7.84
N ILE A 60 4.21 3.87 -8.74
CA ILE A 60 2.77 4.08 -8.55
C ILE A 60 2.00 3.47 -9.73
N ALA A 61 0.86 2.85 -9.45
CA ALA A 61 -0.15 2.49 -10.44
C ALA A 61 -1.52 3.02 -9.98
N SER A 62 -2.15 3.84 -10.81
CA SER A 62 -3.40 4.54 -10.45
C SER A 62 -4.21 4.86 -11.68
N PRO A 63 -5.55 4.80 -11.62
CA PRO A 63 -6.41 5.44 -12.60
C PRO A 63 -6.08 6.92 -12.73
N ASP A 64 -6.31 7.50 -13.90
CA ASP A 64 -5.95 8.91 -14.17
C ASP A 64 -6.63 9.88 -13.21
N GLU A 65 -7.87 9.61 -12.84
CA GLU A 65 -8.64 10.41 -11.89
C GLU A 65 -8.13 10.39 -10.44
N TYR A 66 -7.26 9.43 -10.11
CA TYR A 66 -6.70 9.24 -8.76
C TYR A 66 -5.20 9.53 -8.70
N LYS A 67 -4.62 10.04 -9.78
CA LYS A 67 -3.21 10.43 -9.81
C LYS A 67 -2.95 11.71 -9.03
N ASP A 68 -1.81 11.75 -8.38
CA ASP A 68 -1.20 12.97 -7.86
C ASP A 68 0.20 13.13 -8.47
N GLU A 69 0.28 13.89 -9.53
CA GLU A 69 1.55 14.13 -10.24
C GLU A 69 2.54 14.98 -9.42
N THR A 70 2.07 15.65 -8.37
CA THR A 70 2.93 16.51 -7.52
C THR A 70 3.92 15.69 -6.70
N LEU A 71 3.66 14.40 -6.49
CA LEU A 71 4.53 13.50 -5.74
C LEU A 71 5.84 13.16 -6.47
N GLY A 72 5.89 13.30 -7.79
CA GLY A 72 7.12 13.12 -8.57
C GLY A 72 7.66 11.67 -8.60
N TYR A 73 6.80 10.67 -8.42
CA TYR A 73 7.15 9.25 -8.57
C TYR A 73 6.71 8.71 -9.92
N PRO A 74 7.43 7.71 -10.49
CA PRO A 74 7.06 7.13 -11.77
C PRO A 74 5.73 6.36 -11.69
N TYR A 75 4.80 6.68 -12.58
CA TYR A 75 3.58 5.92 -12.82
C TYR A 75 3.86 4.79 -13.81
N VAL A 76 3.47 3.58 -13.43
CA VAL A 76 3.68 2.36 -14.23
C VAL A 76 2.38 1.58 -14.39
N ASN A 77 2.32 0.72 -15.40
CA ASN A 77 1.23 -0.24 -15.54
C ASN A 77 1.42 -1.41 -14.57
N LEU A 78 0.39 -1.73 -13.78
CA LEU A 78 0.44 -2.83 -12.80
C LEU A 78 0.79 -4.16 -13.49
N ASN A 79 0.10 -4.50 -14.59
CA ASN A 79 0.24 -5.81 -15.23
C ASN A 79 1.64 -6.02 -15.83
N ASP A 80 2.25 -4.96 -16.35
CA ASP A 80 3.59 -5.02 -16.96
C ASP A 80 4.69 -5.07 -15.90
N SER A 81 4.47 -4.41 -14.77
CA SER A 81 5.49 -4.18 -13.73
C SER A 81 5.44 -5.20 -12.59
N ILE A 82 4.34 -5.91 -12.41
CA ILE A 82 4.09 -6.79 -11.25
C ILE A 82 5.21 -7.81 -11.00
N LYS A 83 5.81 -8.33 -12.07
CA LYS A 83 6.90 -9.33 -12.03
C LYS A 83 8.21 -8.79 -11.47
N ASP A 84 8.38 -7.46 -11.46
CA ASP A 84 9.62 -6.80 -11.04
C ASP A 84 9.53 -6.24 -9.62
N MET A 85 8.35 -6.32 -8.99
CA MET A 85 8.08 -5.78 -7.67
C MET A 85 8.39 -6.79 -6.56
N ASP A 86 8.94 -6.28 -5.47
CA ASP A 86 9.14 -7.03 -4.23
C ASP A 86 7.95 -6.84 -3.29
N ILE A 87 7.30 -5.68 -3.37
CA ILE A 87 6.14 -5.33 -2.56
C ILE A 87 5.07 -4.71 -3.45
N ILE A 88 3.83 -5.20 -3.34
CA ILE A 88 2.65 -4.54 -3.89
C ILE A 88 1.79 -4.10 -2.72
N MET A 89 1.65 -2.79 -2.55
CA MET A 89 0.78 -2.20 -1.54
C MET A 89 -0.45 -1.60 -2.21
N LEU A 90 -1.60 -2.21 -1.96
CA LEU A 90 -2.88 -1.71 -2.47
C LEU A 90 -3.46 -0.68 -1.51
N LEU A 91 -4.16 0.29 -2.06
CA LEU A 91 -4.90 1.31 -1.33
C LEU A 91 -6.39 1.15 -1.55
N ARG A 92 -7.19 1.51 -0.55
CA ARG A 92 -8.64 1.46 -0.64
C ARG A 92 -9.15 2.49 -1.65
N VAL A 93 -10.04 2.05 -2.54
CA VAL A 93 -10.85 2.95 -3.37
C VAL A 93 -12.00 3.50 -2.52
N GLN A 94 -12.00 4.83 -2.34
CA GLN A 94 -12.97 5.50 -1.47
C GLN A 94 -14.22 5.93 -2.27
N ASN A 95 -15.00 4.97 -2.76
CA ASN A 95 -16.20 5.22 -3.58
C ASN A 95 -17.20 6.19 -2.94
N GLU A 96 -17.28 6.24 -1.60
CA GLU A 96 -18.15 7.12 -0.85
C GLU A 96 -17.80 8.60 -0.93
N ARG A 97 -16.57 8.95 -1.26
CA ARG A 97 -16.11 10.35 -1.35
C ARG A 97 -16.32 10.98 -2.72
N HIS A 98 -16.79 10.20 -3.66
CA HIS A 98 -16.81 10.59 -5.06
C HIS A 98 -18.24 10.74 -5.59
N GLN A 99 -18.69 11.95 -5.90
CA GLN A 99 -20.01 12.26 -6.46
C GLN A 99 -20.02 12.43 -7.99
N GLU A 100 -18.93 12.18 -8.71
CA GLU A 100 -18.83 12.51 -10.12
C GLU A 100 -19.17 11.36 -11.08
N LYS A 101 -19.73 11.75 -12.24
CA LYS A 101 -20.37 10.84 -13.23
C LYS A 101 -19.44 10.02 -14.14
N ASN A 102 -18.13 10.21 -14.09
CA ASN A 102 -17.18 9.57 -15.04
C ASN A 102 -16.16 8.67 -14.32
N LYS A 103 -16.64 7.71 -13.54
CA LYS A 103 -15.75 6.85 -12.76
C LYS A 103 -15.59 5.49 -13.40
N ILE A 104 -14.36 4.98 -13.23
CA ILE A 104 -14.04 3.58 -13.47
C ILE A 104 -14.99 2.69 -12.64
N THR A 105 -15.60 1.67 -13.26
CA THR A 105 -16.43 0.72 -12.52
C THR A 105 -15.58 -0.17 -11.62
N ASN A 106 -16.20 -0.79 -10.61
CA ASN A 106 -15.47 -1.71 -9.72
C ASN A 106 -14.87 -2.89 -10.50
N GLU A 107 -15.59 -3.41 -11.50
CA GLU A 107 -15.12 -4.49 -12.36
C GLU A 107 -13.94 -4.07 -13.22
N GLU A 108 -14.01 -2.87 -13.80
CA GLU A 108 -12.92 -2.33 -14.61
C GLU A 108 -11.71 -1.98 -13.72
N TYR A 109 -11.94 -1.41 -12.54
CA TYR A 109 -10.88 -1.17 -11.56
C TYR A 109 -10.18 -2.47 -11.17
N ASN A 110 -10.94 -3.52 -10.81
CA ASN A 110 -10.37 -4.82 -10.47
C ASN A 110 -9.54 -5.40 -11.61
N ARG A 111 -10.05 -5.31 -12.85
CA ARG A 111 -9.34 -5.81 -14.04
C ARG A 111 -8.01 -5.09 -14.26
N LEU A 112 -7.94 -3.76 -14.08
CA LEU A 112 -6.76 -2.94 -14.38
C LEU A 112 -5.80 -2.81 -13.19
N TYR A 113 -6.33 -2.61 -11.99
CA TYR A 113 -5.58 -2.23 -10.78
C TYR A 113 -5.77 -3.20 -9.61
N GLY A 114 -6.77 -4.08 -9.64
CA GLY A 114 -6.98 -5.08 -8.60
C GLY A 114 -6.03 -6.27 -8.75
N LEU A 115 -5.84 -7.01 -7.65
CA LEU A 115 -5.13 -8.29 -7.64
C LEU A 115 -6.10 -9.47 -7.58
N ASN A 116 -5.82 -10.46 -8.43
CA ASN A 116 -6.40 -11.80 -8.42
C ASN A 116 -5.27 -12.83 -8.42
N MET A 117 -5.59 -14.11 -8.30
CA MET A 117 -4.58 -15.17 -8.25
C MET A 117 -3.77 -15.32 -9.54
N GLU A 118 -4.31 -14.96 -10.70
CA GLU A 118 -3.57 -14.96 -11.98
C GLU A 118 -2.43 -13.94 -11.94
N LYS A 119 -2.70 -12.72 -11.44
CA LYS A 119 -1.68 -11.69 -11.26
C LYS A 119 -0.69 -12.05 -10.15
N VAL A 120 -1.16 -12.65 -9.07
CA VAL A 120 -0.29 -13.13 -7.97
C VAL A 120 0.71 -14.17 -8.46
N ALA A 121 0.32 -15.03 -9.40
CA ALA A 121 1.21 -16.02 -10.01
C ALA A 121 2.36 -15.40 -10.83
N LEU A 122 2.23 -14.14 -11.27
CA LEU A 122 3.28 -13.41 -12.00
C LEU A 122 4.28 -12.71 -11.07
N MET A 123 3.97 -12.59 -9.78
CA MET A 123 4.85 -11.94 -8.80
C MET A 123 6.11 -12.77 -8.54
N LYS A 124 7.20 -12.10 -8.14
CA LYS A 124 8.40 -12.78 -7.63
C LYS A 124 8.02 -13.77 -6.52
N GLU A 125 8.76 -14.85 -6.38
CA GLU A 125 8.54 -15.87 -5.33
C GLU A 125 8.48 -15.24 -3.93
N GLN A 126 9.40 -14.34 -3.63
CA GLN A 126 9.52 -13.67 -2.32
C GLN A 126 8.64 -12.43 -2.17
N ALA A 127 7.92 -12.02 -3.23
CA ALA A 127 7.13 -10.79 -3.18
C ALA A 127 5.97 -10.91 -2.20
N ILE A 128 5.63 -9.77 -1.57
CA ILE A 128 4.54 -9.67 -0.61
C ILE A 128 3.44 -8.70 -1.08
N ILE A 129 2.22 -8.96 -0.60
CA ILE A 129 1.06 -8.12 -0.82
C ILE A 129 0.68 -7.46 0.50
N MET A 130 0.50 -6.14 0.46
CA MET A 130 0.16 -5.32 1.62
C MET A 130 -1.10 -4.48 1.33
N HIS A 131 -1.84 -4.16 2.40
CA HIS A 131 -2.97 -3.24 2.35
C HIS A 131 -3.20 -2.63 3.74
N PRO A 132 -3.27 -1.30 3.90
CA PRO A 132 -3.41 -0.66 5.22
C PRO A 132 -4.78 -0.90 5.88
N ALA A 133 -5.72 -1.55 5.22
CA ALA A 133 -7.11 -1.77 5.63
C ALA A 133 -7.86 -0.45 5.99
N PRO A 134 -9.19 -0.45 5.97
CA PRO A 134 -10.05 -1.51 5.43
C PRO A 134 -9.92 -1.63 3.90
N PHE A 135 -10.37 -2.74 3.32
CA PHE A 135 -10.34 -2.98 1.88
C PHE A 135 -11.70 -3.46 1.36
N ASN A 136 -11.94 -3.28 0.06
CA ASN A 136 -13.14 -3.73 -0.62
C ASN A 136 -12.83 -5.03 -1.38
N ARG A 137 -13.38 -6.15 -0.91
CA ARG A 137 -13.24 -7.44 -1.58
C ARG A 137 -13.86 -7.39 -2.97
N GLY A 138 -13.19 -7.96 -3.97
CA GLY A 138 -13.62 -7.90 -5.37
C GLY A 138 -13.34 -6.57 -6.08
N VAL A 139 -12.75 -5.58 -5.40
CA VAL A 139 -12.32 -4.30 -5.99
C VAL A 139 -10.80 -4.24 -6.03
N GLU A 140 -10.14 -3.98 -4.91
CA GLU A 140 -8.67 -3.92 -4.85
C GLU A 140 -8.03 -5.32 -4.89
N LEU A 141 -8.71 -6.32 -4.34
CA LEU A 141 -8.22 -7.70 -4.29
C LEU A 141 -9.38 -8.69 -4.18
N THR A 142 -9.16 -9.91 -4.68
CA THR A 142 -10.13 -11.00 -4.52
C THR A 142 -9.97 -11.68 -3.15
N ASP A 143 -10.95 -12.47 -2.74
CA ASP A 143 -10.94 -13.16 -1.45
C ASP A 143 -9.74 -14.10 -1.32
N GLU A 144 -9.40 -14.81 -2.39
CA GLU A 144 -8.29 -15.74 -2.43
C GLU A 144 -6.95 -15.03 -2.22
N VAL A 145 -6.82 -13.80 -2.74
CA VAL A 145 -5.59 -12.98 -2.57
C VAL A 145 -5.42 -12.53 -1.13
N VAL A 146 -6.51 -12.20 -0.43
CA VAL A 146 -6.44 -11.82 0.99
C VAL A 146 -5.82 -12.92 1.84
N GLU A 147 -6.14 -14.17 1.53
CA GLU A 147 -5.76 -15.36 2.30
C GLU A 147 -4.52 -16.07 1.74
N CYS A 148 -3.94 -15.61 0.61
CA CYS A 148 -2.81 -16.30 -0.01
C CYS A 148 -1.50 -16.15 0.78
N GLU A 149 -0.53 -17.03 0.51
CA GLU A 149 0.78 -17.05 1.19
C GLU A 149 1.57 -15.74 1.07
N LYS A 150 1.38 -14.98 -0.01
CA LYS A 150 2.04 -13.69 -0.22
C LYS A 150 1.39 -12.55 0.55
N SER A 151 0.17 -12.72 1.04
CA SER A 151 -0.55 -11.69 1.78
C SER A 151 0.08 -11.42 3.14
N ARG A 152 0.27 -10.15 3.45
CA ARG A 152 0.73 -9.68 4.77
C ARG A 152 -0.28 -8.75 5.43
N ILE A 153 -1.51 -8.71 4.93
CA ILE A 153 -2.57 -7.81 5.40
C ILE A 153 -2.85 -8.04 6.88
N PHE A 154 -3.06 -9.28 7.29
CA PHE A 154 -3.29 -9.60 8.70
C PHE A 154 -2.04 -9.43 9.57
N ALA A 155 -0.86 -9.69 8.98
CA ALA A 155 0.41 -9.41 9.65
C ALA A 155 0.60 -7.90 9.91
N GLN A 156 0.24 -7.02 8.94
CA GLN A 156 0.24 -5.57 9.14
C GLN A 156 -0.67 -5.17 10.32
N MET A 157 -1.89 -5.71 10.39
CA MET A 157 -2.82 -5.44 11.49
C MET A 157 -2.22 -5.80 12.85
N THR A 158 -1.64 -6.99 12.96
CA THR A 158 -0.95 -7.46 14.18
C THR A 158 0.27 -6.60 14.50
N ASN A 159 1.12 -6.31 13.52
CA ASN A 159 2.28 -5.46 13.67
C ASN A 159 1.88 -4.04 14.11
N GLY A 160 0.71 -3.57 13.68
CA GLY A 160 0.15 -2.29 14.09
C GLY A 160 -0.06 -2.16 15.60
N VAL A 161 -0.45 -3.24 16.27
CA VAL A 161 -0.58 -3.27 17.74
C VAL A 161 0.79 -3.06 18.39
N PHE A 162 1.80 -3.84 17.99
CA PHE A 162 3.15 -3.75 18.57
C PHE A 162 3.81 -2.39 18.32
N VAL A 163 3.69 -1.87 17.10
CA VAL A 163 4.25 -0.55 16.75
C VAL A 163 3.60 0.55 17.58
N ARG A 164 2.27 0.57 17.70
CA ARG A 164 1.57 1.59 18.51
C ARG A 164 1.89 1.48 19.98
N GLN A 165 2.00 0.26 20.54
CA GLN A 165 2.47 0.06 21.91
C GLN A 165 3.89 0.60 22.12
N SER A 166 4.78 0.39 21.15
CA SER A 166 6.16 0.89 21.21
C SER A 166 6.23 2.42 21.16
N ILE A 167 5.39 3.04 20.32
CA ILE A 167 5.24 4.51 20.26
C ILE A 167 4.79 5.05 21.62
N LEU A 168 3.73 4.46 22.19
CA LEU A 168 3.22 4.90 23.51
C LEU A 168 4.27 4.73 24.61
N LYS A 169 4.93 3.56 24.67
CA LYS A 169 6.01 3.34 25.65
C LYS A 169 7.12 4.38 25.54
N ARG A 170 7.56 4.70 24.33
CA ARG A 170 8.58 5.71 24.11
C ARG A 170 8.12 7.09 24.54
N THR A 171 6.87 7.46 24.25
CA THR A 171 6.32 8.78 24.61
C THR A 171 6.24 9.00 26.14
N PHE A 172 6.00 7.92 26.91
CA PHE A 172 5.87 7.99 28.37
C PHE A 172 7.13 7.53 29.14
N ALA A 173 8.20 7.14 28.45
CA ALA A 173 9.43 6.68 29.10
C ALA A 173 10.35 7.81 29.55
N ASP A 174 10.10 9.03 29.10
CA ASP A 174 10.90 10.23 29.43
C ASP A 174 10.27 11.05 30.58
N GLU A 175 9.29 10.48 31.30
CA GLU A 175 8.74 10.98 32.55
C GLU A 175 9.26 10.11 33.74
#